data_aa058fbcc359c37d8de1da100e90a5f1
#
_entry.id   aa058fbcc359c37d8de1da100e90a5f1
#
_cell.length_a   1.000
_cell.length_b   1.000
_cell.length_c   1.000
_cell.angle_alpha   90.00
_cell.angle_beta   90.00
_cell.angle_gamma   90.00
#
_symmetry.space_group_name_H-M   'P 1'
#
loop_
_entity.id
_entity.type
_entity.pdbx_description
1 polymer ?
#
loop_
_entity_poly.entity_id
_entity_poly.type
_entity_poly.pdbx_seq_one_letter_code
_entity_poly.pdbx_strand_id
1 'polypeptide(L)'
;KENTDSRLQNNTVLGLYCDADNNVWAALDEGIAYIQNNSLVYYYEPPYRKIGMVYDVLVKEDEAYIASNQGLYRIRNRVPELVPGLEEQAWFVGEWGKQILCGHNKGTFQISGSQASLISDVRGAMCMKEVNLEGRSFLLQGTYTFLNLYNEESSGIWRFLRSLGGFTHMVREIEMDPQGNIWVKHLRKGLFRFRINPDLKRVEDVRTYMELGDVKDG
;
A
#
# COMPACT_ATOMS: atom_id res chain seq x y z
N LYS A 1 0.20 38.51 -10.83
CA LYS A 1 0.60 37.54 -9.78
C LYS A 1 0.87 36.23 -10.51
N GLU A 2 2.12 35.78 -10.54
CA GLU A 2 2.46 34.48 -11.06
C GLU A 2 1.70 33.43 -10.27
N ASN A 3 0.91 32.64 -10.97
CA ASN A 3 0.23 31.49 -10.39
C ASN A 3 1.20 30.29 -10.50
N THR A 4 1.93 30.02 -9.45
CA THR A 4 2.90 28.93 -9.38
C THR A 4 2.26 27.54 -9.52
N ASP A 5 0.94 27.45 -9.51
CA ASP A 5 0.18 26.18 -9.66
C ASP A 5 -0.24 25.89 -11.11
N SER A 6 -0.04 26.85 -12.03
CA SER A 6 -0.47 26.69 -13.43
C SER A 6 0.54 25.92 -14.22
N ARG A 7 1.06 24.93 -14.19
CA ARG A 7 2.00 24.18 -15.05
C ARG A 7 2.15 24.66 -16.51
N LEU A 8 1.67 25.86 -16.80
CA LEU A 8 1.92 26.56 -18.06
C LEU A 8 3.35 27.10 -18.04
N GLN A 9 4.05 26.99 -19.17
CA GLN A 9 5.40 27.54 -19.33
C GLN A 9 5.44 29.07 -19.17
N ASN A 10 4.31 29.72 -19.44
CA ASN A 10 4.12 31.16 -19.32
C ASN A 10 2.69 31.43 -18.88
N ASN A 11 2.50 32.41 -17.97
CA ASN A 11 1.18 32.79 -17.48
C ASN A 11 0.36 33.70 -18.37
N THR A 12 0.95 34.19 -19.46
CA THR A 12 0.28 35.05 -20.44
C THR A 12 -0.32 34.20 -21.55
N VAL A 13 -1.65 34.06 -21.53
CA VAL A 13 -2.40 33.36 -22.58
C VAL A 13 -2.91 34.37 -23.61
N LEU A 14 -2.49 34.20 -24.86
CA LEU A 14 -2.84 35.07 -25.96
C LEU A 14 -4.07 34.60 -26.76
N GLY A 15 -4.34 33.29 -26.73
CA GLY A 15 -5.49 32.71 -27.41
C GLY A 15 -5.78 31.28 -26.94
N LEU A 16 -7.03 30.86 -27.11
CA LEU A 16 -7.48 29.50 -26.77
C LEU A 16 -8.19 28.91 -27.98
N TYR A 17 -7.96 27.62 -28.22
CA TYR A 17 -8.67 26.81 -29.20
C TYR A 17 -9.07 25.49 -28.58
N CYS A 18 -10.32 25.09 -28.81
CA CYS A 18 -10.82 23.76 -28.37
C CYS A 18 -10.86 22.86 -29.62
N ASP A 19 -10.19 21.71 -29.54
CA ASP A 19 -10.20 20.73 -30.63
C ASP A 19 -11.45 19.85 -30.61
N ALA A 20 -11.58 18.97 -31.61
CA ALA A 20 -12.74 18.08 -31.76
C ALA A 20 -12.90 17.08 -30.61
N ASP A 21 -11.83 16.82 -29.87
CA ASP A 21 -11.81 15.92 -28.70
C ASP A 21 -12.01 16.67 -27.38
N ASN A 22 -12.42 17.96 -27.42
CA ASN A 22 -12.59 18.85 -26.27
C ASN A 22 -11.30 19.15 -25.48
N ASN A 23 -10.13 18.97 -26.07
CA ASN A 23 -8.89 19.42 -25.47
C ASN A 23 -8.64 20.90 -25.80
N VAL A 24 -7.95 21.59 -24.91
CA VAL A 24 -7.68 23.03 -25.07
C VAL A 24 -6.23 23.26 -25.47
N TRP A 25 -6.05 23.98 -26.54
CA TRP A 25 -4.76 24.52 -27.02
C TRP A 25 -4.66 25.97 -26.60
N ALA A 26 -3.65 26.31 -25.84
CA ALA A 26 -3.39 27.66 -25.39
C ALA A 26 -2.14 28.19 -26.08
N ALA A 27 -2.31 29.28 -26.86
CA ALA A 27 -1.18 30.06 -27.34
C ALA A 27 -0.69 30.95 -26.20
N LEU A 28 0.58 30.82 -25.87
CA LEU A 28 1.21 31.57 -24.79
C LEU A 28 2.10 32.66 -25.43
N ASP A 29 2.50 33.65 -24.62
CA ASP A 29 3.49 34.66 -25.08
C ASP A 29 4.81 33.98 -25.47
N GLU A 30 5.16 32.90 -24.81
CA GLU A 30 6.25 32.01 -25.19
C GLU A 30 5.75 30.55 -25.28
N GLY A 31 5.52 30.05 -26.49
CA GLY A 31 5.18 28.67 -26.76
C GLY A 31 3.68 28.35 -26.82
N ILE A 32 3.38 27.08 -26.73
CA ILE A 32 2.03 26.52 -26.79
C ILE A 32 1.85 25.53 -25.64
N ALA A 33 0.71 25.59 -24.97
CA ALA A 33 0.29 24.59 -24.04
C ALA A 33 -0.88 23.76 -24.59
N TYR A 34 -0.80 22.45 -24.47
CA TYR A 34 -1.87 21.52 -24.75
C TYR A 34 -2.46 20.97 -23.45
N ILE A 35 -3.72 21.23 -23.21
CA ILE A 35 -4.46 20.84 -22.01
C ILE A 35 -5.45 19.77 -22.40
N GLN A 36 -5.14 18.54 -22.02
CA GLN A 36 -5.98 17.38 -22.29
C GLN A 36 -7.13 17.34 -21.27
N ASN A 37 -8.33 17.72 -21.73
CA ASN A 37 -9.50 17.85 -20.85
C ASN A 37 -10.17 16.48 -20.52
N ASN A 38 -10.02 15.50 -21.41
CA ASN A 38 -10.60 14.15 -21.27
C ASN A 38 -9.55 13.09 -20.91
N SER A 39 -8.44 13.49 -20.29
CA SER A 39 -7.44 12.53 -19.83
C SER A 39 -8.04 11.64 -18.72
N LEU A 40 -7.97 10.32 -18.89
CA LEU A 40 -8.28 9.35 -17.84
C LEU A 40 -7.20 9.30 -16.76
N VAL A 41 -6.10 10.03 -16.95
CA VAL A 41 -4.98 10.11 -16.00
C VAL A 41 -4.98 11.47 -15.35
N TYR A 42 -5.14 11.46 -14.03
CA TYR A 42 -5.08 12.66 -13.21
C TYR A 42 -3.82 12.61 -12.35
N TYR A 43 -3.04 13.69 -12.36
CA TYR A 43 -1.93 13.86 -11.43
C TYR A 43 -2.43 14.55 -10.17
N TYR A 44 -2.24 13.92 -9.04
CA TYR A 44 -2.56 14.49 -7.74
C TYR A 44 -1.28 15.00 -7.08
N GLU A 45 -1.07 16.30 -7.10
CA GLU A 45 0.01 16.96 -6.38
C GLU A 45 -0.60 17.92 -5.35
N PRO A 46 -0.49 17.58 -4.06
CA PRO A 46 -0.97 18.50 -3.04
C PRO A 46 -0.08 19.74 -2.98
N PRO A 47 -0.68 20.97 -2.97
CA PRO A 47 0.06 22.22 -3.11
C PRO A 47 1.01 22.52 -1.93
N TYR A 48 0.86 21.83 -0.79
CA TYR A 48 1.52 22.22 0.45
C TYR A 48 2.32 21.13 1.15
N ARG A 49 2.25 19.88 0.71
CA ARG A 49 2.97 18.79 1.36
C ARG A 49 3.31 17.67 0.37
N LYS A 50 4.61 17.34 0.31
CA LYS A 50 5.03 16.16 -0.45
C LYS A 50 4.59 14.91 0.31
N ILE A 51 3.75 14.09 -0.30
CA ILE A 51 3.34 12.78 0.23
C ILE A 51 4.53 11.81 0.22
N GLY A 52 5.50 12.06 -0.65
CA GLY A 52 6.68 11.21 -0.80
C GLY A 52 6.44 10.01 -1.69
N MET A 53 7.21 8.94 -1.45
CA MET A 53 7.07 7.69 -2.19
C MET A 53 5.84 6.93 -1.67
N VAL A 54 4.88 6.71 -2.54
CA VAL A 54 3.64 5.98 -2.23
C VAL A 54 3.89 4.48 -2.41
N TYR A 55 3.48 3.69 -1.43
CA TYR A 55 3.58 2.23 -1.44
C TYR A 55 2.24 1.56 -1.68
N ASP A 56 1.16 2.15 -1.16
CA ASP A 56 -0.18 1.57 -1.26
C ASP A 56 -1.27 2.63 -1.15
N VAL A 57 -2.44 2.34 -1.71
CA VAL A 57 -3.60 3.23 -1.75
C VAL A 57 -4.88 2.44 -1.53
N LEU A 58 -5.70 2.87 -0.58
CA LEU A 58 -7.06 2.40 -0.38
C LEU A 58 -8.04 3.51 -0.72
N VAL A 59 -8.94 3.25 -1.66
CA VAL A 59 -10.07 4.15 -1.96
C VAL A 59 -11.33 3.56 -1.36
N LYS A 60 -12.05 4.35 -0.56
CA LYS A 60 -13.29 3.95 0.07
C LYS A 60 -14.29 5.11 0.04
N GLU A 61 -15.40 4.92 -0.67
CA GLU A 61 -16.40 5.96 -0.85
C GLU A 61 -15.77 7.24 -1.44
N ASP A 62 -15.92 8.37 -0.76
CA ASP A 62 -15.38 9.68 -1.18
C ASP A 62 -14.00 9.99 -0.57
N GLU A 63 -13.35 9.00 0.04
CA GLU A 63 -12.08 9.16 0.72
C GLU A 63 -11.02 8.22 0.15
N ALA A 64 -9.76 8.62 0.26
CA ALA A 64 -8.63 7.75 -0.02
C ALA A 64 -7.62 7.79 1.12
N TYR A 65 -7.01 6.65 1.38
CA TYR A 65 -5.87 6.53 2.29
C TYR A 65 -4.62 6.20 1.47
N ILE A 66 -3.53 6.90 1.75
CA ILE A 66 -2.26 6.73 1.03
C ILE A 66 -1.18 6.38 2.03
N ALA A 67 -0.63 5.18 1.90
CA ALA A 67 0.54 4.74 2.65
C ALA A 67 1.82 5.16 1.92
N SER A 68 2.67 5.91 2.59
CA SER A 68 3.89 6.46 2.00
C SER A 68 5.09 6.42 2.95
N ASN A 69 6.27 6.78 2.43
CA ASN A 69 7.47 6.92 3.25
C ASN A 69 7.45 8.14 4.20
N GLN A 70 6.43 8.99 4.11
CA GLN A 70 6.24 10.16 4.98
C GLN A 70 5.10 9.97 5.99
N GLY A 71 4.32 8.88 5.85
CA GLY A 71 3.22 8.56 6.74
C GLY A 71 2.00 8.02 6.03
N LEU A 72 0.94 7.81 6.82
CA LEU A 72 -0.40 7.54 6.29
C LEU A 72 -1.15 8.86 6.13
N TYR A 73 -1.58 9.13 4.91
CA TYR A 73 -2.42 10.29 4.58
C TYR A 73 -3.85 9.84 4.31
N ARG A 74 -4.81 10.60 4.80
CA ARG A 74 -6.21 10.54 4.40
C ARG A 74 -6.49 11.69 3.44
N ILE A 75 -7.12 11.40 2.31
CA ILE A 75 -7.56 12.40 1.35
C ILE A 75 -9.07 12.53 1.45
N ARG A 76 -9.54 13.71 1.77
CA ARG A 76 -10.95 14.09 1.75
C ARG A 76 -11.08 15.43 1.05
N ASN A 77 -12.08 15.57 0.15
CA ASN A 77 -12.27 16.78 -0.65
C ASN A 77 -10.99 17.24 -1.37
N ARG A 78 -10.18 16.28 -1.86
CA ARG A 78 -8.88 16.49 -2.52
C ARG A 78 -7.80 17.13 -1.62
N VAL A 79 -7.98 17.14 -0.32
CA VAL A 79 -7.01 17.65 0.65
C VAL A 79 -6.36 16.47 1.37
N PRO A 80 -5.03 16.30 1.28
CA PRO A 80 -4.31 15.28 2.05
C PRO A 80 -4.07 15.77 3.47
N GLU A 81 -4.48 14.96 4.42
CA GLU A 81 -4.26 15.16 5.84
C GLU A 81 -3.45 13.98 6.37
N LEU A 82 -2.35 14.27 7.06
CA LEU A 82 -1.59 13.23 7.73
C LEU A 82 -2.39 12.69 8.90
N VAL A 83 -2.52 11.38 9.00
CA VAL A 83 -3.16 10.74 10.16
C VAL A 83 -2.24 10.91 11.37
N PRO A 84 -2.69 11.57 12.45
CA PRO A 84 -1.86 11.86 13.62
C PRO A 84 -1.27 10.60 14.23
N GLY A 85 0.03 10.63 14.55
CA GLY A 85 0.77 9.50 15.12
C GLY A 85 1.32 8.50 14.09
N LEU A 86 0.91 8.63 12.82
CA LEU A 86 1.40 7.81 11.70
C LEU A 86 2.31 8.58 10.74
N GLU A 87 3.12 9.47 11.29
CA GLU A 87 4.30 10.03 10.65
C GLU A 87 5.35 8.92 10.47
N GLU A 88 6.27 9.04 9.53
CA GLU A 88 7.24 8.06 9.09
C GLU A 88 6.63 7.03 8.13
N GLN A 89 7.25 5.91 7.96
CA GLN A 89 6.94 4.96 6.90
C GLN A 89 5.70 4.13 7.18
N ALA A 90 4.64 4.35 6.40
CA ALA A 90 3.49 3.47 6.28
C ALA A 90 3.66 2.61 5.03
N TRP A 91 3.56 1.28 5.16
CA TRP A 91 3.87 0.33 4.11
C TRP A 91 2.68 -0.15 3.30
N PHE A 92 1.55 -0.33 3.95
CA PHE A 92 0.29 -0.71 3.32
C PHE A 92 -0.90 -0.08 4.03
N VAL A 93 -2.00 0.00 3.33
CA VAL A 93 -3.31 0.30 3.89
C VAL A 93 -4.36 -0.52 3.14
N GLY A 94 -5.22 -1.23 3.85
CA GLY A 94 -6.23 -2.08 3.23
C GLY A 94 -7.43 -2.29 4.13
N GLU A 95 -8.50 -2.84 3.53
CA GLU A 95 -9.72 -3.17 4.25
C GLU A 95 -9.87 -4.68 4.39
N TRP A 96 -10.04 -5.15 5.62
CA TRP A 96 -10.32 -6.54 5.95
C TRP A 96 -11.53 -6.62 6.89
N GLY A 97 -12.59 -7.22 6.38
CA GLY A 97 -13.87 -7.25 7.09
C GLY A 97 -14.42 -5.84 7.33
N LYS A 98 -14.48 -5.43 8.60
CA LYS A 98 -14.99 -4.10 9.01
C LYS A 98 -13.88 -3.13 9.41
N GLN A 99 -12.64 -3.50 9.22
CA GLN A 99 -11.48 -2.72 9.65
C GLN A 99 -10.64 -2.24 8.48
N ILE A 100 -10.24 -0.98 8.54
CA ILE A 100 -9.13 -0.47 7.74
C ILE A 100 -7.88 -0.65 8.58
N LEU A 101 -6.91 -1.40 8.07
CA LEU A 101 -5.64 -1.67 8.72
C LEU A 101 -4.50 -0.99 7.97
N CYS A 102 -3.57 -0.42 8.72
CA CYS A 102 -2.35 0.19 8.20
C CYS A 102 -1.13 -0.50 8.80
N GLY A 103 -0.23 -0.95 7.95
CA GLY A 103 1.09 -1.41 8.34
C GLY A 103 2.08 -0.26 8.35
N HIS A 104 2.75 -0.07 9.49
CA HIS A 104 3.62 1.05 9.76
C HIS A 104 4.95 0.61 10.38
N ASN A 105 5.96 1.47 10.36
CA ASN A 105 7.23 1.22 11.07
C ASN A 105 7.04 0.91 12.55
N LYS A 106 6.08 1.56 13.19
CA LYS A 106 5.80 1.41 14.63
C LYS A 106 4.95 0.18 14.97
N GLY A 107 4.34 -0.47 13.96
CA GLY A 107 3.44 -1.61 14.16
C GLY A 107 2.28 -1.62 13.19
N THR A 108 1.18 -2.24 13.59
CA THR A 108 -0.07 -2.32 12.82
C THR A 108 -1.14 -1.54 13.52
N PHE A 109 -1.83 -0.70 12.78
CA PHE A 109 -2.87 0.19 13.29
C PHE A 109 -4.20 -0.08 12.63
N GLN A 110 -5.27 -0.01 13.41
CA GLN A 110 -6.62 0.15 12.90
C GLN A 110 -6.90 1.63 12.67
N ILE A 111 -7.47 1.95 11.51
CA ILE A 111 -7.80 3.32 11.10
C ILE A 111 -9.31 3.53 11.16
N SER A 112 -9.72 4.65 11.75
CA SER A 112 -11.11 5.11 11.78
C SER A 112 -11.14 6.62 11.50
N GLY A 113 -11.43 6.99 10.26
CA GLY A 113 -11.31 8.37 9.80
C GLY A 113 -9.86 8.87 9.94
N SER A 114 -9.63 9.91 10.73
CA SER A 114 -8.30 10.45 11.04
C SER A 114 -7.69 9.92 12.34
N GLN A 115 -8.30 8.89 12.96
CA GLN A 115 -7.78 8.28 14.18
C GLN A 115 -7.10 6.95 13.87
N ALA A 116 -5.99 6.68 14.57
CA ALA A 116 -5.26 5.43 14.50
C ALA A 116 -5.17 4.78 15.89
N SER A 117 -5.48 3.49 15.96
CA SER A 117 -5.37 2.68 17.19
C SER A 117 -4.42 1.53 16.96
N LEU A 118 -3.41 1.39 17.81
CA LEU A 118 -2.42 0.30 17.73
C LEU A 118 -3.08 -1.04 18.05
N ILE A 119 -2.89 -2.03 17.16
CA ILE A 119 -3.37 -3.42 17.38
C ILE A 119 -2.22 -4.43 17.50
N SER A 120 -1.02 -4.07 17.04
CA SER A 120 0.20 -4.84 17.23
C SER A 120 1.41 -3.90 17.19
N ASP A 121 2.32 -4.03 18.17
CA ASP A 121 3.56 -3.26 18.28
C ASP A 121 4.75 -3.91 17.56
N VAL A 122 4.52 -5.00 16.82
CA VAL A 122 5.55 -5.63 16.00
C VAL A 122 5.93 -4.72 14.84
N ARG A 123 7.16 -4.20 14.91
CA ARG A 123 7.65 -3.16 14.01
C ARG A 123 7.82 -3.63 12.57
N GLY A 124 7.66 -2.67 11.65
CA GLY A 124 7.93 -2.86 10.24
C GLY A 124 6.90 -3.74 9.55
N ALA A 125 5.63 -3.51 9.81
CA ALA A 125 4.51 -4.19 9.16
C ALA A 125 4.45 -3.81 7.68
N MET A 126 4.98 -4.69 6.79
CA MET A 126 5.25 -4.38 5.38
C MET A 126 4.16 -4.83 4.42
N CYS A 127 3.49 -5.92 4.70
CA CYS A 127 2.43 -6.48 3.88
C CYS A 127 1.46 -7.31 4.71
N MET A 128 0.27 -7.54 4.18
CA MET A 128 -0.77 -8.36 4.80
C MET A 128 -1.56 -9.10 3.73
N LYS A 129 -1.85 -10.37 3.99
CA LYS A 129 -2.61 -11.23 3.09
C LYS A 129 -3.60 -12.07 3.88
N GLU A 130 -4.83 -12.17 3.43
CA GLU A 130 -5.77 -13.16 3.93
C GLU A 130 -5.40 -14.54 3.40
N VAL A 131 -5.31 -15.52 4.30
CA VAL A 131 -4.95 -16.92 3.99
C VAL A 131 -5.95 -17.85 4.64
N ASN A 132 -6.25 -18.96 3.98
CA ASN A 132 -7.10 -20.02 4.53
C ASN A 132 -6.21 -21.16 5.05
N LEU A 133 -6.21 -21.37 6.35
CA LEU A 133 -5.48 -22.44 7.00
C LEU A 133 -6.50 -23.43 7.59
N GLU A 134 -6.53 -24.65 7.06
CA GLU A 134 -7.43 -25.73 7.50
C GLU A 134 -8.91 -25.30 7.56
N GLY A 135 -9.38 -24.56 6.55
CA GLY A 135 -10.76 -24.12 6.44
C GLY A 135 -11.12 -22.89 7.28
N ARG A 136 -10.16 -22.26 7.94
CA ARG A 136 -10.34 -21.01 8.69
C ARG A 136 -9.53 -19.86 8.08
N SER A 137 -10.14 -18.68 8.01
CA SER A 137 -9.45 -17.47 7.55
C SER A 137 -8.58 -16.87 8.64
N PHE A 138 -7.39 -16.44 8.22
CA PHE A 138 -6.44 -15.68 9.02
C PHE A 138 -5.86 -14.54 8.18
N LEU A 139 -5.41 -13.46 8.82
CA LEU A 139 -4.51 -12.53 8.16
C LEU A 139 -3.08 -12.89 8.52
N LEU A 140 -2.26 -13.11 7.49
CA LEU A 140 -0.82 -13.32 7.62
C LEU A 140 -0.11 -12.04 7.22
N GLN A 141 0.70 -11.52 8.14
CA GLN A 141 1.43 -10.27 7.95
C GLN A 141 2.92 -10.53 7.88
N GLY A 142 3.57 -9.92 6.91
CA GLY A 142 5.01 -9.83 6.81
C GLY A 142 5.54 -8.57 7.48
N THR A 143 6.63 -8.74 8.25
CA THR A 143 7.32 -7.63 8.91
C THR A 143 8.81 -7.60 8.54
N TYR A 144 9.58 -6.69 9.14
CA TYR A 144 11.05 -6.67 8.98
C TYR A 144 11.74 -7.95 9.45
N THR A 145 11.13 -8.66 10.39
CA THR A 145 11.77 -9.81 11.04
C THR A 145 10.88 -11.03 11.12
N PHE A 146 9.58 -10.86 11.34
CA PHE A 146 8.66 -11.94 11.66
C PHE A 146 7.50 -12.01 10.68
N LEU A 147 6.84 -13.17 10.69
CA LEU A 147 5.48 -13.34 10.21
C LEU A 147 4.53 -13.27 11.41
N ASN A 148 3.50 -12.46 11.29
CA ASN A 148 2.47 -12.33 12.31
C ASN A 148 1.16 -12.93 11.83
N LEU A 149 0.43 -13.56 12.73
CA LEU A 149 -0.89 -14.11 12.46
C LEU A 149 -1.95 -13.34 13.24
N TYR A 150 -3.04 -13.05 12.56
CA TYR A 150 -4.24 -12.43 13.12
C TYR A 150 -5.40 -13.38 12.90
N ASN A 151 -6.27 -13.52 13.89
CA ASN A 151 -7.51 -14.28 13.79
C ASN A 151 -8.72 -13.35 13.79
N GLU A 152 -9.79 -13.79 13.18
CA GLU A 152 -11.08 -13.15 13.28
C GLU A 152 -11.73 -13.48 14.63
N GLU A 153 -11.96 -12.46 15.47
CA GLU A 153 -12.57 -12.59 16.79
C GLU A 153 -14.10 -12.58 16.70
N SER A 154 -14.62 -11.73 15.83
CA SER A 154 -16.04 -11.63 15.51
C SER A 154 -16.18 -11.17 14.06
N SER A 155 -17.36 -11.34 13.47
CA SER A 155 -17.58 -11.06 12.04
C SER A 155 -16.95 -9.74 11.57
N GLY A 156 -15.84 -9.85 10.87
CA GLY A 156 -15.08 -8.75 10.29
C GLY A 156 -14.16 -8.01 11.25
N ILE A 157 -13.87 -8.54 12.46
CA ILE A 157 -12.93 -7.94 13.40
C ILE A 157 -11.72 -8.84 13.60
N TRP A 158 -10.58 -8.36 13.17
CA TRP A 158 -9.29 -9.05 13.24
C TRP A 158 -8.47 -8.59 14.44
N ARG A 159 -7.84 -9.54 15.12
CA ARG A 159 -6.96 -9.30 16.28
C ARG A 159 -5.63 -9.97 16.08
N PHE A 160 -4.58 -9.32 16.54
CA PHE A 160 -3.26 -9.93 16.61
C PHE A 160 -3.29 -11.18 17.46
N LEU A 161 -2.88 -12.30 16.88
CA LEU A 161 -2.84 -13.59 17.58
C LEU A 161 -1.43 -13.86 18.11
N ARG A 162 -0.42 -13.84 17.24
CA ARG A 162 0.99 -14.09 17.59
C ARG A 162 1.94 -13.85 16.43
N SER A 163 3.23 -13.76 16.73
CA SER A 163 4.29 -13.97 15.76
C SER A 163 4.60 -15.45 15.60
N LEU A 164 4.90 -15.88 14.37
CA LEU A 164 5.25 -17.25 14.03
C LEU A 164 6.75 -17.47 14.20
N GLY A 165 7.13 -18.59 14.85
CA GLY A 165 8.51 -19.03 14.92
C GLY A 165 9.00 -19.68 13.62
N GLY A 166 10.32 -19.89 13.50
CA GLY A 166 10.92 -20.63 12.40
C GLY A 166 11.19 -19.82 11.12
N PHE A 167 10.85 -18.51 11.10
CA PHE A 167 11.17 -17.61 10.00
C PHE A 167 11.47 -16.21 10.53
N THR A 168 12.68 -15.71 10.26
CA THR A 168 13.20 -14.44 10.80
C THR A 168 13.77 -13.54 9.72
N HIS A 169 13.15 -13.56 8.54
CA HIS A 169 13.53 -12.73 7.41
C HIS A 169 12.47 -11.70 7.10
N MET A 170 12.90 -10.58 6.52
CA MET A 170 12.01 -9.54 5.99
C MET A 170 11.07 -10.11 4.93
N VAL A 171 9.80 -9.80 5.04
CA VAL A 171 8.75 -10.24 4.11
C VAL A 171 8.14 -9.04 3.41
N ARG A 172 8.30 -8.98 2.10
CA ARG A 172 7.79 -7.88 1.29
C ARG A 172 6.44 -8.18 0.65
N GLU A 173 6.22 -9.41 0.27
CA GLU A 173 4.99 -9.89 -0.37
C GLU A 173 4.69 -11.30 0.11
N ILE A 174 3.41 -11.64 0.17
CA ILE A 174 2.91 -12.94 0.61
C ILE A 174 1.88 -13.43 -0.39
N GLU A 175 2.02 -14.69 -0.84
CA GLU A 175 1.01 -15.40 -1.59
C GLU A 175 0.83 -16.82 -1.03
N MET A 176 -0.37 -17.38 -1.22
CA MET A 176 -0.65 -18.76 -0.86
C MET A 176 -1.09 -19.52 -2.11
N ASP A 177 -0.43 -20.66 -2.36
CA ASP A 177 -0.80 -21.53 -3.47
C ASP A 177 -2.01 -22.44 -3.12
N PRO A 178 -2.66 -23.06 -4.13
CA PRO A 178 -3.79 -23.98 -3.88
C PRO A 178 -3.43 -25.22 -3.05
N GLN A 179 -2.14 -25.53 -2.92
CA GLN A 179 -1.63 -26.65 -2.12
C GLN A 179 -1.39 -26.26 -0.65
N GLY A 180 -1.67 -25.01 -0.29
CA GLY A 180 -1.51 -24.48 1.08
C GLY A 180 -0.06 -24.10 1.42
N ASN A 181 0.83 -23.99 0.43
CA ASN A 181 2.16 -23.45 0.68
C ASN A 181 2.09 -21.92 0.69
N ILE A 182 2.80 -21.32 1.62
CA ILE A 182 2.99 -19.87 1.69
C ILE A 182 4.28 -19.52 0.95
N TRP A 183 4.17 -18.58 0.04
CA TRP A 183 5.27 -18.01 -0.71
C TRP A 183 5.51 -16.60 -0.25
N VAL A 184 6.74 -16.27 0.11
CA VAL A 184 7.11 -14.92 0.53
C VAL A 184 8.29 -14.42 -0.26
N LYS A 185 8.23 -13.14 -0.64
CA LYS A 185 9.31 -12.44 -1.31
C LYS A 185 10.14 -11.68 -0.30
N HIS A 186 11.44 -11.92 -0.32
CA HIS A 186 12.43 -11.13 0.39
C HIS A 186 13.08 -10.14 -0.58
N LEU A 187 13.40 -8.94 -0.11
CA LEU A 187 13.92 -7.88 -0.96
C LEU A 187 15.23 -8.25 -1.70
N ARG A 188 16.10 -9.10 -1.09
CA ARG A 188 17.42 -9.44 -1.62
C ARG A 188 17.76 -10.94 -1.64
N LYS A 189 16.91 -11.80 -1.05
CA LYS A 189 17.19 -13.23 -0.89
C LYS A 189 16.27 -14.13 -1.73
N GLY A 190 15.58 -13.56 -2.74
CA GLY A 190 14.68 -14.31 -3.60
C GLY A 190 13.36 -14.68 -2.91
N LEU A 191 12.86 -15.86 -3.22
CA LEU A 191 11.60 -16.40 -2.72
C LEU A 191 11.85 -17.46 -1.66
N PHE A 192 10.97 -17.49 -0.68
CA PHE A 192 10.88 -18.58 0.29
C PHE A 192 9.51 -19.24 0.16
N ARG A 193 9.47 -20.56 0.31
CA ARG A 193 8.26 -21.34 0.42
C ARG A 193 8.28 -22.13 1.71
N PHE A 194 7.17 -22.15 2.43
CA PHE A 194 6.98 -22.90 3.67
C PHE A 194 5.50 -23.23 3.90
N ARG A 195 5.22 -23.97 4.95
CA ARG A 195 3.90 -24.19 5.50
C ARG A 195 3.83 -23.66 6.92
N ILE A 196 2.63 -23.29 7.36
CA ILE A 196 2.38 -22.99 8.78
C ILE A 196 1.92 -24.30 9.41
N ASN A 197 2.53 -24.65 10.54
CA ASN A 197 2.17 -25.89 11.23
C ASN A 197 0.75 -25.82 11.82
N PRO A 198 0.07 -26.97 12.02
CA PRO A 198 -1.32 -27.01 12.47
C PRO A 198 -1.60 -26.33 13.82
N ASP A 199 -0.60 -26.24 14.69
CA ASP A 199 -0.72 -25.55 15.97
C ASP A 199 -0.61 -24.01 15.86
N LEU A 200 -0.38 -23.49 14.64
CA LEU A 200 -0.28 -22.08 14.29
C LEU A 200 0.83 -21.33 15.08
N LYS A 201 1.93 -22.01 15.44
CA LYS A 201 3.01 -21.40 16.21
C LYS A 201 4.26 -21.12 15.42
N ARG A 202 4.50 -21.87 14.36
CA ARG A 202 5.72 -21.76 13.57
C ARG A 202 5.49 -22.15 12.11
N VAL A 203 6.45 -21.75 11.29
CA VAL A 203 6.55 -22.27 9.93
C VAL A 203 7.43 -23.52 9.89
N GLU A 204 7.18 -24.36 8.92
CA GLU A 204 7.91 -25.61 8.67
C GLU A 204 8.15 -25.79 7.16
N ASP A 205 9.02 -26.74 6.79
CA ASP A 205 9.38 -27.04 5.39
C ASP A 205 9.89 -25.83 4.59
N VAL A 206 10.69 -24.98 5.26
CA VAL A 206 11.22 -23.76 4.63
C VAL A 206 12.19 -24.11 3.50
N ARG A 207 11.87 -23.65 2.30
CA ARG A 207 12.74 -23.77 1.11
C ARG A 207 13.02 -22.39 0.56
N THR A 208 14.25 -22.20 0.06
CA THR A 208 14.71 -20.94 -0.52
C THR A 208 14.95 -21.11 -2.01
N TYR A 209 14.52 -20.13 -2.80
CA TYR A 209 14.72 -20.06 -4.25
C TYR A 209 15.43 -18.71 -4.53
N MET A 210 16.75 -18.80 -4.72
CA MET A 210 17.63 -17.62 -4.91
C MET A 210 17.69 -17.17 -6.37
N GLU A 211 17.58 -18.13 -7.29
CA GLU A 211 17.53 -17.92 -8.74
C GLU A 211 16.31 -18.66 -9.27
N LEU A 212 15.47 -17.97 -10.02
CA LEU A 212 14.58 -18.64 -10.95
C LEU A 212 15.53 -19.19 -12.02
N GLY A 213 15.85 -20.49 -11.95
CA GLY A 213 16.63 -21.13 -12.96
C GLY A 213 16.08 -20.76 -14.33
N ASP A 214 16.95 -20.59 -15.33
CA ASP A 214 16.58 -20.33 -16.70
C ASP A 214 15.40 -21.22 -17.07
N VAL A 215 14.23 -20.62 -17.29
CA VAL A 215 13.13 -21.31 -17.93
C VAL A 215 13.64 -21.56 -19.34
N LYS A 216 14.21 -22.73 -19.53
CA LYS A 216 14.48 -23.21 -20.89
C LYS A 216 13.12 -23.40 -21.50
N ASP A 217 12.81 -22.51 -22.43
CA ASP A 217 11.69 -22.68 -23.34
C ASP A 217 11.77 -24.07 -23.95
N GLY A 218 10.77 -24.91 -23.62
CA GLY A 218 10.55 -26.21 -24.24
C GLY A 218 9.39 -26.09 -25.21
#